data_c9e45ccacdfac8a6a487dd07e78de735
#
_entry.id   c9e45ccacdfac8a6a487dd07e78de735
#
_cell.length_a   1.000
_cell.length_b   1.000
_cell.length_c   1.000
_cell.angle_alpha   90.00
_cell.angle_beta   90.00
_cell.angle_gamma   90.00
#
_symmetry.space_group_name_H-M   'P 1'
#
loop_
_entity.id
_entity.type
_entity.pdbx_description
1 polymer ?
#
loop_
_entity_poly.entity_id
_entity_poly.type
_entity_poly.pdbx_seq_one_letter_code
_entity_poly.pdbx_strand_id
1 'polypeptide(L)'
;AFFLRRNNLYPKFVLNKCGAISTDTMHRMKLNDDVDAEVLLLSYYNSISFAFTEICGRSYGGGVLEILPGEMGNIMLPILKEFPENKKRELLQKIDIVVRTDGNIEDVLDLVDQAVLIEHLGLDVELCVSCRNIWKKLQQRRLGRG
;
A
#
# COMPACT_ATOMS: atom_id res chain seq x y z
N ALA A 1 -13.44 -1.37 3.42
CA ALA A 1 -12.27 -1.38 2.53
C ALA A 1 -12.00 -2.80 2.02
N PHE A 2 -11.24 -2.89 0.94
CA PHE A 2 -10.79 -4.17 0.38
C PHE A 2 -9.27 -4.17 0.25
N PHE A 3 -8.69 -5.32 0.57
CA PHE A 3 -7.29 -5.62 0.28
C PHE A 3 -7.23 -6.80 -0.68
N LEU A 4 -6.49 -6.68 -1.77
CA LEU A 4 -6.38 -7.77 -2.73
C LEU A 4 -5.56 -8.92 -2.12
N ARG A 5 -6.16 -10.10 -2.09
CA ARG A 5 -5.50 -11.31 -1.59
C ARG A 5 -4.30 -11.69 -2.45
N ARG A 6 -4.44 -11.56 -3.77
CA ARG A 6 -3.40 -11.91 -4.75
C ARG A 6 -3.04 -10.70 -5.58
N ASN A 7 -1.75 -10.40 -5.60
CA ASN A 7 -1.20 -9.24 -6.27
C ASN A 7 -0.06 -9.69 -7.21
N ASN A 8 0.12 -8.99 -8.31
CA ASN A 8 1.23 -9.24 -9.23
C ASN A 8 2.29 -8.13 -9.09
N LEU A 9 2.13 -7.01 -9.78
CA LEU A 9 3.14 -5.95 -9.80
C LEU A 9 3.33 -5.29 -8.43
N TYR A 10 2.24 -4.94 -7.77
CA TYR A 10 2.26 -4.33 -6.44
C TYR A 10 0.97 -4.65 -5.67
N PRO A 11 1.02 -4.57 -4.33
CA PRO A 11 -0.16 -4.81 -3.50
C PRO A 11 -1.18 -3.68 -3.64
N LYS A 12 -2.46 -4.04 -3.75
CA LYS A 12 -3.55 -3.07 -3.91
C LYS A 12 -4.47 -3.07 -2.69
N PHE A 13 -4.67 -1.89 -2.13
CA PHE A 13 -5.65 -1.58 -1.10
C PHE A 13 -6.63 -0.54 -1.64
N VAL A 14 -7.94 -0.79 -1.53
CA VAL A 14 -8.95 0.07 -2.14
C VAL A 14 -10.12 0.34 -1.20
N LEU A 15 -10.71 1.53 -1.31
CA LEU A 15 -11.94 1.88 -0.60
C LEU A 15 -13.16 1.53 -1.45
N ASN A 16 -14.07 0.76 -0.88
CA ASN A 16 -15.33 0.44 -1.53
C ASN A 16 -16.37 1.55 -1.28
N LYS A 17 -16.37 2.58 -2.11
CA LYS A 17 -17.32 3.69 -2.01
C LYS A 17 -18.64 3.44 -2.78
N CYS A 18 -18.70 2.41 -3.63
CA CYS A 18 -19.86 2.09 -4.46
C CYS A 18 -20.71 0.92 -3.93
N GLY A 19 -20.39 0.37 -2.76
CA GLY A 19 -21.11 -0.76 -2.19
C GLY A 19 -20.94 -2.08 -2.95
N ALA A 20 -19.88 -2.22 -3.74
CA ALA A 20 -19.59 -3.43 -4.52
C ALA A 20 -19.46 -4.66 -3.63
N ILE A 21 -19.89 -5.80 -4.14
CA ILE A 21 -19.69 -7.11 -3.51
C ILE A 21 -18.36 -7.68 -4.03
N SER A 22 -17.56 -8.24 -3.13
CA SER A 22 -16.30 -8.89 -3.48
C SER A 22 -16.42 -10.41 -3.39
N THR A 23 -15.65 -11.09 -4.23
CA THR A 23 -15.42 -12.54 -4.14
C THR A 23 -14.32 -12.84 -3.12
N ASP A 24 -13.92 -14.10 -2.99
CA ASP A 24 -12.83 -14.59 -2.14
C ASP A 24 -11.44 -14.13 -2.56
N THR A 25 -11.33 -13.48 -3.72
CA THR A 25 -10.08 -12.87 -4.20
C THR A 25 -9.69 -11.58 -3.49
N MET A 26 -10.59 -11.04 -2.67
CA MET A 26 -10.40 -9.82 -1.89
C MET A 26 -10.73 -10.04 -0.42
N HIS A 27 -9.86 -9.59 0.47
CA HIS A 27 -10.17 -9.51 1.89
C HIS A 27 -11.02 -8.28 2.17
N ARG A 28 -12.19 -8.49 2.76
CA ARG A 28 -13.04 -7.40 3.27
C ARG A 28 -12.54 -6.96 4.63
N MET A 29 -12.24 -5.68 4.75
CA MET A 29 -11.84 -5.06 6.00
C MET A 29 -12.99 -4.20 6.52
N LYS A 30 -13.48 -4.53 7.71
CA LYS A 30 -14.35 -3.65 8.49
C LYS A 30 -13.43 -2.77 9.34
N LEU A 31 -13.51 -1.48 9.15
CA LEU A 31 -12.77 -0.51 9.96
C LEU A 31 -13.55 -0.23 11.24
N ASN A 32 -12.84 0.09 12.30
CA ASN A 32 -13.44 0.62 13.52
C ASN A 32 -13.99 2.02 13.24
N ASP A 33 -14.97 2.46 14.02
CA ASP A 33 -15.68 3.72 13.79
C ASP A 33 -14.78 4.96 13.98
N ASP A 34 -13.68 4.82 14.71
CA ASP A 34 -12.67 5.86 14.97
C ASP A 34 -11.58 5.93 13.88
N VAL A 35 -11.60 5.04 12.87
CA VAL A 35 -10.58 4.99 11.82
C VAL A 35 -11.06 5.71 10.56
N ASP A 36 -10.39 6.79 10.18
CA ASP A 36 -10.58 7.42 8.88
C ASP A 36 -10.04 6.52 7.77
N ALA A 37 -10.95 6.01 6.93
CA ALA A 37 -10.63 5.10 5.84
C ALA A 37 -9.70 5.71 4.79
N GLU A 38 -9.80 7.02 4.53
CA GLU A 38 -8.95 7.72 3.58
C GLU A 38 -7.55 7.92 4.12
N VAL A 39 -7.42 8.23 5.41
CA VAL A 39 -6.12 8.30 6.09
C VAL A 39 -5.46 6.92 6.11
N LEU A 40 -6.21 5.86 6.38
CA LEU A 40 -5.68 4.49 6.34
C LEU A 40 -5.18 4.11 4.94
N LEU A 41 -5.94 4.44 3.89
CA LEU A 41 -5.51 4.21 2.51
C LEU A 41 -4.21 4.95 2.21
N LEU A 42 -4.12 6.22 2.57
CA LEU A 42 -2.93 7.04 2.39
C LEU A 42 -1.72 6.46 3.15
N SER A 43 -1.95 5.99 4.39
CA SER A 43 -0.92 5.35 5.22
C SER A 43 -0.39 4.04 4.63
N TYR A 44 -1.08 3.44 3.69
CA TYR A 44 -0.65 2.19 3.07
C TYR A 44 0.28 2.39 1.86
N TYR A 45 0.03 3.39 1.01
CA TYR A 45 0.75 3.59 -0.25
C TYR A 45 2.11 4.29 -0.07
N ASN A 46 3.02 3.65 0.66
CA ASN A 46 4.38 4.13 0.90
C ASN A 46 5.41 2.99 0.88
N SER A 47 6.68 3.33 0.79
CA SER A 47 7.76 2.36 0.68
C SER A 47 7.92 1.44 1.87
N ILE A 48 7.63 1.91 3.10
CA ILE A 48 7.69 1.07 4.31
C ILE A 48 6.61 -0.01 4.24
N SER A 49 5.35 0.38 4.03
CA SER A 49 4.22 -0.55 3.99
C SER A 49 4.35 -1.55 2.84
N PHE A 50 4.88 -1.12 1.70
CA PHE A 50 5.12 -2.00 0.55
C PHE A 50 6.23 -3.02 0.84
N ALA A 51 7.34 -2.61 1.50
CA ALA A 51 8.39 -3.52 1.91
C ALA A 51 7.86 -4.57 2.90
N PHE A 52 7.10 -4.13 3.92
CA PHE A 52 6.49 -5.06 4.88
C PHE A 52 5.47 -5.99 4.22
N THR A 53 4.72 -5.54 3.24
CA THR A 53 3.78 -6.39 2.50
C THR A 53 4.50 -7.51 1.75
N GLU A 54 5.62 -7.24 1.09
CA GLU A 54 6.42 -8.29 0.44
C GLU A 54 7.08 -9.24 1.45
N ILE A 55 7.50 -8.73 2.63
CA ILE A 55 8.11 -9.55 3.69
C ILE A 55 7.08 -10.48 4.33
N CYS A 56 5.88 -9.97 4.62
CA CYS A 56 4.83 -10.72 5.32
C CYS A 56 4.10 -11.68 4.39
N GLY A 57 3.99 -11.34 3.10
CA GLY A 57 3.27 -12.13 2.12
C GLY A 57 4.04 -13.36 1.64
N ARG A 58 3.33 -14.19 0.89
CA ARG A 58 3.86 -15.44 0.32
C ARG A 58 4.01 -15.33 -1.18
N SER A 59 5.21 -15.65 -1.67
CA SER A 59 5.48 -15.73 -3.10
C SER A 59 5.06 -17.09 -3.64
N TYR A 60 4.19 -17.09 -4.65
CA TYR A 60 3.79 -18.27 -5.41
C TYR A 60 4.36 -18.24 -6.83
N GLY A 61 4.29 -19.37 -7.53
CA GLY A 61 4.66 -19.45 -8.94
C GLY A 61 3.90 -18.43 -9.79
N GLY A 62 4.50 -18.01 -10.92
CA GLY A 62 3.94 -16.98 -11.80
C GLY A 62 4.04 -15.55 -11.24
N GLY A 63 4.92 -15.30 -10.28
CA GLY A 63 5.15 -13.96 -9.74
C GLY A 63 4.02 -13.41 -8.86
N VAL A 64 3.15 -14.28 -8.33
CA VAL A 64 2.03 -13.86 -7.46
C VAL A 64 2.48 -13.67 -6.03
N LEU A 65 2.13 -12.51 -5.45
CA LEU A 65 2.20 -12.25 -4.01
C LEU A 65 0.82 -12.52 -3.39
N GLU A 66 0.72 -13.50 -2.51
CA GLU A 66 -0.50 -13.77 -1.73
C GLU A 66 -0.34 -13.26 -0.31
N ILE A 67 -1.35 -12.54 0.17
CA ILE A 67 -1.43 -12.03 1.54
C ILE A 67 -2.64 -12.71 2.21
N LEU A 68 -2.40 -13.43 3.28
CA LEU A 68 -3.47 -14.03 4.08
C LEU A 68 -3.95 -13.07 5.18
N PRO A 69 -5.17 -13.22 5.71
CA PRO A 69 -5.71 -12.33 6.75
C PRO A 69 -4.79 -12.19 7.97
N GLY A 70 -4.19 -13.28 8.44
CA GLY A 70 -3.26 -13.25 9.57
C GLY A 70 -1.93 -12.54 9.29
N GLU A 71 -1.54 -12.42 8.03
CA GLU A 71 -0.31 -11.73 7.60
C GLU A 71 -0.51 -10.22 7.48
N MET A 72 -1.75 -9.80 7.17
CA MET A 72 -2.09 -8.37 7.06
C MET A 72 -1.84 -7.61 8.37
N GLY A 73 -2.06 -8.25 9.52
CA GLY A 73 -1.81 -7.65 10.83
C GLY A 73 -0.35 -7.34 11.12
N ASN A 74 0.58 -7.89 10.36
CA ASN A 74 2.02 -7.66 10.50
C ASN A 74 2.55 -6.57 9.54
N ILE A 75 1.72 -6.03 8.66
CA ILE A 75 2.11 -4.95 7.76
C ILE A 75 2.21 -3.66 8.56
N MET A 76 3.39 -3.06 8.58
CA MET A 76 3.60 -1.80 9.28
C MET A 76 2.98 -0.64 8.48
N LEU A 77 2.16 0.15 9.17
CA LEU A 77 1.55 1.37 8.64
C LEU A 77 1.99 2.58 9.49
N PRO A 78 2.38 3.69 8.88
CA PRO A 78 2.58 4.93 9.62
C PRO A 78 1.25 5.45 10.16
N ILE A 79 1.27 5.97 11.39
CA ILE A 79 0.09 6.59 12.00
C ILE A 79 0.10 8.07 11.64
N LEU A 80 -0.87 8.49 10.83
CA LEU A 80 -1.03 9.88 10.42
C LEU A 80 -2.00 10.60 11.36
N LYS A 81 -1.48 11.52 12.15
CA LYS A 81 -2.26 12.45 12.96
C LYS A 81 -2.23 13.83 12.30
N GLU A 82 -3.37 14.50 12.25
CA GLU A 82 -3.47 15.91 11.79
C GLU A 82 -2.84 16.15 10.40
N PHE A 83 -2.95 15.17 9.50
CA PHE A 83 -2.44 15.34 8.13
C PHE A 83 -3.28 16.36 7.36
N PRO A 84 -2.66 17.34 6.66
CA PRO A 84 -3.38 18.43 5.98
C PRO A 84 -4.38 17.91 4.95
N GLU A 85 -5.64 18.35 5.03
CA GLU A 85 -6.76 17.84 4.23
C GLU A 85 -6.56 18.08 2.72
N ASN A 86 -6.00 19.22 2.33
CA ASN A 86 -5.71 19.53 0.93
C ASN A 86 -4.64 18.59 0.34
N LYS A 87 -3.56 18.32 1.07
CA LYS A 87 -2.53 17.36 0.68
C LYS A 87 -3.09 15.94 0.62
N LYS A 88 -3.88 15.54 1.63
CA LYS A 88 -4.56 14.23 1.65
C LYS A 88 -5.36 14.00 0.38
N ARG A 89 -6.20 14.96 0.01
CA ARG A 89 -7.05 14.88 -1.18
C ARG A 89 -6.24 14.76 -2.47
N GLU A 90 -5.18 15.55 -2.61
CA GLU A 90 -4.28 15.49 -3.77
C GLU A 90 -3.62 14.12 -3.92
N LEU A 91 -3.04 13.59 -2.83
CA LEU A 91 -2.37 12.30 -2.84
C LEU A 91 -3.34 11.15 -3.12
N LEU A 92 -4.52 11.17 -2.51
CA LEU A 92 -5.57 10.17 -2.76
C LEU A 92 -6.02 10.16 -4.23
N GLN A 93 -6.15 11.33 -4.85
CA GLN A 93 -6.46 11.44 -6.28
C GLN A 93 -5.36 10.82 -7.15
N LYS A 94 -4.09 11.06 -6.84
CA LYS A 94 -2.96 10.44 -7.55
C LYS A 94 -2.94 8.93 -7.40
N ILE A 95 -3.15 8.43 -6.18
CA ILE A 95 -3.27 6.99 -5.92
C ILE A 95 -4.40 6.39 -6.75
N ASP A 96 -5.59 7.00 -6.72
CA ASP A 96 -6.77 6.49 -7.45
C ASP A 96 -6.52 6.40 -8.96
N ILE A 97 -5.93 7.44 -9.56
CA ILE A 97 -5.58 7.45 -10.98
C ILE A 97 -4.63 6.31 -11.31
N VAL A 98 -3.51 6.20 -10.60
CA VAL A 98 -2.46 5.21 -10.90
C VAL A 98 -3.00 3.78 -10.72
N VAL A 99 -3.75 3.52 -9.64
CA VAL A 99 -4.31 2.19 -9.37
C VAL A 99 -5.37 1.79 -10.39
N ARG A 100 -6.19 2.72 -10.89
CA ARG A 100 -7.22 2.44 -11.91
C ARG A 100 -6.65 2.24 -13.30
N THR A 101 -5.57 2.92 -13.63
CA THR A 101 -4.98 2.88 -14.99
C THR A 101 -3.81 1.91 -15.10
N ASP A 102 -3.51 1.14 -14.04
CA ASP A 102 -2.29 0.33 -13.93
C ASP A 102 -1.01 1.13 -14.26
N GLY A 103 -1.00 2.39 -13.84
CA GLY A 103 0.12 3.29 -14.03
C GLY A 103 1.35 2.93 -13.18
N ASN A 104 2.39 3.73 -13.29
CA ASN A 104 3.63 3.51 -12.54
C ASN A 104 3.42 3.81 -11.05
N ILE A 105 3.39 2.77 -10.23
CA ILE A 105 3.18 2.92 -8.78
C ILE A 105 4.35 3.64 -8.09
N GLU A 106 5.55 3.65 -8.66
CA GLU A 106 6.69 4.34 -8.09
C GLU A 106 6.46 5.86 -8.03
N ASP A 107 5.71 6.43 -8.99
CA ASP A 107 5.35 7.85 -8.98
C ASP A 107 4.48 8.21 -7.76
N VAL A 108 3.59 7.30 -7.36
CA VAL A 108 2.79 7.44 -6.11
C VAL A 108 3.68 7.33 -4.89
N LEU A 109 4.55 6.31 -4.86
CA LEU A 109 5.43 6.10 -3.71
C LEU A 109 6.39 7.28 -3.51
N ASP A 110 6.91 7.88 -4.59
CA ASP A 110 7.77 9.07 -4.49
C ASP A 110 7.04 10.25 -3.85
N LEU A 111 5.79 10.51 -4.28
CA LEU A 111 4.98 11.59 -3.73
C LEU A 111 4.58 11.33 -2.26
N VAL A 112 4.16 10.11 -1.95
CA VAL A 112 3.70 9.77 -0.60
C VAL A 112 4.88 9.65 0.37
N ASP A 113 5.98 9.03 -0.01
CA ASP A 113 7.19 8.98 0.81
C ASP A 113 7.67 10.40 1.16
N GLN A 114 7.71 11.30 0.18
CA GLN A 114 8.10 12.68 0.42
C GLN A 114 7.13 13.41 1.35
N ALA A 115 5.84 13.42 1.03
CA ALA A 115 4.84 14.21 1.76
C ALA A 115 4.49 13.63 3.14
N VAL A 116 4.44 12.30 3.25
CA VAL A 116 3.98 11.60 4.46
C VAL A 116 5.15 11.19 5.34
N LEU A 117 6.10 10.40 4.80
CA LEU A 117 7.15 9.82 5.63
C LEU A 117 8.20 10.87 6.00
N ILE A 118 8.65 11.67 5.05
CA ILE A 118 9.75 12.62 5.25
C ILE A 118 9.22 13.94 5.85
N GLU A 119 8.32 14.64 5.15
CA GLU A 119 7.87 15.98 5.56
C GLU A 119 6.95 15.96 6.79
N HIS A 120 5.97 15.05 6.83
CA HIS A 120 4.98 15.03 7.92
C HIS A 120 5.48 14.26 9.15
N LEU A 121 6.06 13.08 8.97
CA LEU A 121 6.53 12.23 10.07
C LEU A 121 7.99 12.44 10.44
N GLY A 122 8.76 13.18 9.63
CA GLY A 122 10.17 13.48 9.90
C GLY A 122 11.10 12.27 9.84
N LEU A 123 10.74 11.24 9.05
CA LEU A 123 11.58 10.07 8.90
C LEU A 123 12.78 10.36 8.02
N ASP A 124 13.86 9.63 8.25
CA ASP A 124 15.10 9.75 7.49
C ASP A 124 14.87 9.32 6.02
N VAL A 125 15.39 10.11 5.10
CA VAL A 125 15.36 9.84 3.66
C VAL A 125 16.04 8.51 3.33
N GLU A 126 17.18 8.20 3.98
CA GLU A 126 17.90 6.95 3.77
C GLU A 126 17.08 5.73 4.19
N LEU A 127 16.27 5.84 5.24
CA LEU A 127 15.34 4.79 5.65
C LEU A 127 14.28 4.54 4.56
N CYS A 128 13.68 5.59 4.03
CA CYS A 128 12.68 5.48 2.97
C CYS A 128 13.27 4.86 1.70
N VAL A 129 14.46 5.29 1.29
CA VAL A 129 15.19 4.71 0.14
C VAL A 129 15.51 3.23 0.39
N SER A 130 15.95 2.87 1.60
CA SER A 130 16.26 1.48 1.96
C SER A 130 15.01 0.60 1.88
N CYS A 131 13.88 1.06 2.40
CA CYS A 131 12.59 0.35 2.31
C CYS A 131 12.14 0.19 0.85
N ARG A 132 12.27 1.24 0.02
CA ARG A 132 12.00 1.18 -1.41
C ARG A 132 12.84 0.10 -2.11
N ASN A 133 14.14 0.05 -1.81
CA ASN A 133 15.05 -0.91 -2.39
C ASN A 133 14.73 -2.35 -1.94
N ILE A 134 14.35 -2.54 -0.68
CA ILE A 134 13.90 -3.84 -0.17
C ILE A 134 12.64 -4.30 -0.92
N TRP A 135 11.62 -3.44 -1.02
CA TRP A 135 10.42 -3.75 -1.78
C TRP A 135 10.73 -4.15 -3.23
N LYS A 136 11.49 -3.33 -3.95
CA LYS A 136 11.86 -3.60 -5.36
C LYS A 136 12.62 -4.91 -5.52
N LYS A 137 13.59 -5.17 -4.65
CA LYS A 137 14.39 -6.40 -4.68
C LYS A 137 13.54 -7.65 -4.46
N LEU A 138 12.61 -7.61 -3.49
CA LEU A 138 11.72 -8.73 -3.20
C LEU A 138 10.71 -8.94 -4.33
N GLN A 139 10.11 -7.87 -4.85
CA GLN A 139 9.22 -7.90 -6.01
C GLN A 139 9.92 -8.51 -7.23
N GLN A 140 11.11 -8.02 -7.59
CA GLN A 140 11.88 -8.54 -8.74
C GLN A 140 12.22 -10.02 -8.57
N ARG A 141 12.65 -10.43 -7.35
CA ARG A 141 12.91 -11.84 -7.05
C ARG A 141 11.65 -12.71 -7.21
N ARG A 142 10.50 -12.19 -6.83
CA ARG A 142 9.21 -12.89 -6.96
C ARG A 142 8.80 -12.99 -8.44
N LEU A 143 8.86 -11.90 -9.18
CA LEU A 143 8.52 -11.85 -10.60
C LEU A 143 9.46 -12.70 -11.47
N GLY A 144 10.74 -12.77 -11.13
CA GLY A 144 11.73 -13.60 -11.84
C GLY A 144 11.63 -15.10 -11.59
N ARG A 145 10.72 -15.56 -10.72
CA ARG A 145 10.44 -16.99 -10.47
C ARG A 145 9.22 -17.51 -11.27
N GLY A 146 8.62 -16.66 -12.08
CA GLY A 146 7.46 -16.96 -12.92
C GLY A 146 7.82 -17.57 -14.27
#